data_13b6a0df31a601bbfe2a8877fc28ef64
#
_entry.id   13b6a0df31a601bbfe2a8877fc28ef64
#
_cell.length_a   1.000
_cell.length_b   1.000
_cell.length_c   1.000
_cell.angle_alpha   90.00
_cell.angle_beta   90.00
_cell.angle_gamma   90.00
#
_symmetry.space_group_name_H-M   'P 1'
#
loop_
_entity.id
_entity.type
_entity.pdbx_description
1 polymer ?
#
loop_
_entity_poly.entity_id
_entity_poly.type
_entity_poly.pdbx_seq_one_letter_code
_entity_poly.pdbx_strand_id
1 'polypeptide(L)'
;LEVLATGPLPPTLLPLLRALASRTRVCLRALLPSTEYLGDMRAGRAQMRAGKKVDPAWEGHPLLSHLGKQAVDSFRSFEEALVTEGQEYNVIALPEPRSDSLLARLQADIRAARQPGAVGTTAPIAADRSVRVHRCHGARREVEVLRDELLDAFGSLPGLTASDVLILAPDLDTYGPLA
;
A
#
# COMPACT_ATOMS: atom_id res chain seq x y z
N LEU A 1 8.45 -13.95 21.67
CA LEU A 1 7.54 -12.82 21.48
C LEU A 1 7.30 -12.63 19.99
N GLU A 2 6.04 -12.62 19.57
CA GLU A 2 5.65 -12.20 18.21
C GLU A 2 5.00 -10.81 18.27
N VAL A 3 5.40 -9.94 17.34
CA VAL A 3 4.85 -8.60 17.17
C VAL A 3 4.37 -8.50 15.73
N LEU A 4 3.08 -8.21 15.53
CA LEU A 4 2.51 -7.96 14.21
C LEU A 4 2.33 -6.45 14.02
N ALA A 5 3.08 -5.89 13.08
CA ALA A 5 2.97 -4.49 12.69
C ALA A 5 2.07 -4.36 11.46
N THR A 6 0.84 -3.95 11.65
CA THR A 6 -0.13 -3.65 10.57
C THR A 6 -0.01 -2.22 10.04
N GLY A 7 0.88 -1.43 10.64
CA GLY A 7 1.18 -0.05 10.31
C GLY A 7 2.54 0.36 10.89
N PRO A 8 2.89 1.65 10.81
CA PRO A 8 4.15 2.15 11.34
C PRO A 8 4.20 1.96 12.85
N LEU A 9 5.32 1.42 13.33
CA LEU A 9 5.58 1.33 14.76
C LEU A 9 6.14 2.66 15.28
N PRO A 10 5.77 3.06 16.50
CA PRO A 10 6.42 4.19 17.15
C PRO A 10 7.94 3.98 17.23
N PRO A 11 8.76 4.98 16.87
CA PRO A 11 10.22 4.83 16.93
C PRO A 11 10.75 4.40 18.29
N THR A 12 10.06 4.76 19.36
CA THR A 12 10.40 4.38 20.76
C THR A 12 10.22 2.89 21.05
N LEU A 13 9.41 2.18 20.28
CA LEU A 13 9.18 0.74 20.47
C LEU A 13 10.33 -0.10 19.92
N LEU A 14 10.99 0.36 18.87
CA LEU A 14 12.08 -0.40 18.22
C LEU A 14 13.28 -0.67 19.15
N PRO A 15 13.81 0.32 19.91
CA PRO A 15 14.85 0.07 20.91
C PRO A 15 14.43 -0.90 22.00
N LEU A 16 13.15 -0.85 22.41
CA LEU A 16 12.61 -1.79 23.39
C LEU A 16 12.59 -3.21 22.85
N LEU A 17 12.11 -3.41 21.62
CA LEU A 17 12.13 -4.73 20.97
C LEU A 17 13.55 -5.27 20.83
N ARG A 18 14.51 -4.41 20.49
CA ARG A 18 15.93 -4.77 20.43
C ARG A 18 16.46 -5.18 21.79
N ALA A 19 16.15 -4.44 22.86
CA ALA A 19 16.56 -4.80 24.22
C ALA A 19 15.95 -6.13 24.68
N LEU A 20 14.70 -6.42 24.30
CA LEU A 20 14.05 -7.71 24.56
C LEU A 20 14.68 -8.84 23.75
N ALA A 21 15.10 -8.59 22.54
CA ALA A 21 15.74 -9.58 21.66
C ALA A 21 17.06 -10.11 22.23
N SER A 22 17.74 -9.36 23.11
CA SER A 22 18.93 -9.85 23.83
C SER A 22 18.64 -10.93 24.87
N ARG A 23 17.36 -11.08 25.28
CA ARG A 23 16.93 -12.02 26.34
C ARG A 23 15.96 -13.08 25.86
N THR A 24 15.27 -12.85 24.76
CA THR A 24 14.27 -13.79 24.24
C THR A 24 14.18 -13.65 22.71
N ARG A 25 13.67 -14.70 22.05
CA ARG A 25 13.40 -14.62 20.62
C ARG A 25 12.27 -13.62 20.37
N VAL A 26 12.55 -12.58 19.59
CA VAL A 26 11.56 -11.60 19.10
C VAL A 26 11.40 -11.80 17.59
N CYS A 27 10.17 -11.98 17.14
CA CYS A 27 9.81 -12.04 15.74
C CYS A 27 8.91 -10.85 15.43
N LEU A 28 9.38 -9.94 14.58
CA LEU A 28 8.57 -8.82 14.05
C LEU A 28 8.06 -9.21 12.67
N ARG A 29 6.75 -9.18 12.51
CA ARG A 29 6.08 -9.36 11.22
C ARG A 29 5.50 -8.02 10.79
N ALA A 30 5.95 -7.50 9.66
CA ALA A 30 5.46 -6.24 9.10
C ALA A 30 4.79 -6.49 7.75
N LEU A 31 3.67 -5.80 7.50
CA LEU A 31 3.01 -5.82 6.22
C LEU A 31 3.67 -4.80 5.29
N LEU A 32 4.17 -5.27 4.16
CA LEU A 32 4.80 -4.44 3.15
C LEU A 32 4.00 -4.49 1.83
N PRO A 33 3.88 -3.36 1.12
CA PRO A 33 3.13 -3.29 -0.13
C PRO A 33 3.86 -3.92 -1.32
N SER A 34 5.16 -4.16 -1.21
CA SER A 34 6.01 -4.70 -2.26
C SER A 34 6.89 -5.82 -1.74
N THR A 35 7.25 -6.76 -2.61
CA THR A 35 8.25 -7.80 -2.35
C THR A 35 9.66 -7.33 -2.67
N GLU A 36 9.79 -6.21 -3.36
CA GLU A 36 11.07 -5.61 -3.70
C GLU A 36 11.65 -4.82 -2.53
N TYR A 37 12.95 -4.61 -2.55
CA TYR A 37 13.63 -3.83 -1.52
C TYR A 37 13.16 -2.37 -1.53
N LEU A 38 12.63 -1.92 -0.39
CA LEU A 38 12.04 -0.58 -0.24
C LEU A 38 13.05 0.47 0.26
N GLY A 39 14.19 0.07 0.81
CA GLY A 39 15.14 0.97 1.46
C GLY A 39 15.65 2.10 0.57
N ASP A 40 15.85 1.83 -0.70
CA ASP A 40 16.36 2.80 -1.67
C ASP A 40 15.27 3.62 -2.38
N MET A 41 14.00 3.27 -2.24
CA MET A 41 12.92 4.00 -2.90
C MET A 41 12.83 5.44 -2.39
N ARG A 42 12.81 6.39 -3.31
CA ARG A 42 12.63 7.81 -3.02
C ARG A 42 11.73 8.44 -4.06
N ALA A 43 10.76 9.24 -3.61
CA ALA A 43 9.96 10.03 -4.53
C ALA A 43 10.84 10.98 -5.35
N GLY A 44 10.62 11.09 -6.65
CA GLY A 44 11.41 11.91 -7.56
C GLY A 44 11.55 13.36 -7.12
N ARG A 45 10.51 13.92 -6.47
CA ARG A 45 10.57 15.27 -5.86
C ARG A 45 11.62 15.38 -4.74
N ALA A 46 11.83 14.32 -3.97
CA ALA A 46 12.84 14.32 -2.91
C ALA A 46 14.26 14.26 -3.51
N GLN A 47 14.43 13.53 -4.62
CA GLN A 47 15.68 13.47 -5.37
C GLN A 47 16.01 14.83 -6.01
N MET A 48 15.02 15.49 -6.63
CA MET A 48 15.17 16.83 -7.21
C MET A 48 15.58 17.87 -6.16
N ARG A 49 14.94 17.85 -4.99
CA ARG A 49 15.31 18.75 -3.87
C ARG A 49 16.72 18.51 -3.35
N ALA A 50 17.22 17.28 -3.46
CA ALA A 50 18.59 16.92 -3.09
C ALA A 50 19.61 17.21 -4.21
N GLY A 51 19.22 17.86 -5.32
CA GLY A 51 20.08 18.18 -6.46
C GLY A 51 20.53 16.95 -7.26
N LYS A 52 19.89 15.80 -7.06
CA LYS A 52 20.18 14.55 -7.78
C LYS A 52 19.32 14.44 -9.03
N LYS A 53 19.89 13.88 -10.11
CA LYS A 53 19.06 13.47 -11.26
C LYS A 53 18.09 12.39 -10.77
N VAL A 54 16.83 12.56 -11.14
CA VAL A 54 15.80 11.55 -10.89
C VAL A 54 16.15 10.34 -11.75
N ASP A 55 16.45 9.22 -11.12
CA ASP A 55 16.58 7.95 -11.79
C ASP A 55 15.21 7.25 -11.72
N PRO A 56 14.54 7.04 -12.87
CA PRO A 56 13.23 6.38 -12.88
C PRO A 56 13.26 4.98 -12.26
N ALA A 57 14.39 4.27 -12.33
CA ALA A 57 14.54 2.95 -11.72
C ALA A 57 14.41 2.97 -10.19
N TRP A 58 14.69 4.12 -9.54
CA TRP A 58 14.60 4.29 -8.09
C TRP A 58 13.21 4.73 -7.62
N GLU A 59 12.34 5.15 -8.53
CA GLU A 59 10.98 5.55 -8.17
C GLU A 59 10.06 4.35 -7.97
N GLY A 60 10.37 3.21 -8.59
CA GLY A 60 9.48 2.07 -8.61
C GLY A 60 8.11 2.44 -9.18
N HIS A 61 7.06 1.82 -8.68
CA HIS A 61 5.70 2.17 -9.08
C HIS A 61 5.28 3.53 -8.49
N PRO A 62 4.72 4.49 -9.26
CA PRO A 62 4.37 5.83 -8.79
C PRO A 62 3.44 5.86 -7.58
N LEU A 63 2.47 4.95 -7.50
CA LEU A 63 1.60 4.85 -6.32
C LEU A 63 2.39 4.43 -5.08
N LEU A 64 3.37 3.55 -5.23
CA LEU A 64 4.21 3.12 -4.13
C LEU A 64 5.13 4.26 -3.65
N SER A 65 5.77 4.99 -4.56
CA SER A 65 6.69 6.06 -4.21
C SER A 65 5.98 7.30 -3.62
N HIS A 66 4.74 7.57 -4.03
CA HIS A 66 3.99 8.74 -3.56
C HIS A 66 3.06 8.44 -2.40
N LEU A 67 2.32 7.33 -2.44
CA LEU A 67 1.36 6.95 -1.39
C LEU A 67 1.95 5.98 -0.38
N GLY A 68 2.93 5.18 -0.79
CA GLY A 68 3.62 4.19 0.05
C GLY A 68 4.74 4.75 0.93
N LYS A 69 4.92 6.07 1.00
CA LYS A 69 6.01 6.70 1.77
C LYS A 69 6.10 6.20 3.21
N GLN A 70 4.96 6.06 3.87
CA GLN A 70 4.90 5.57 5.25
C GLN A 70 5.41 4.13 5.39
N ALA A 71 5.11 3.26 4.42
CA ALA A 71 5.63 1.89 4.40
C ALA A 71 7.14 1.88 4.17
N VAL A 72 7.65 2.72 3.27
CA VAL A 72 9.08 2.86 2.99
C VAL A 72 9.83 3.40 4.21
N ASP A 73 9.31 4.45 4.86
CA ASP A 73 9.92 5.03 6.06
C ASP A 73 9.90 4.03 7.23
N SER A 74 8.82 3.25 7.38
CA SER A 74 8.72 2.18 8.39
C SER A 74 9.73 1.06 8.11
N PHE A 75 9.86 0.63 6.86
CA PHE A 75 10.83 -0.39 6.48
C PHE A 75 12.27 0.05 6.82
N ARG A 76 12.65 1.28 6.49
CA ARG A 76 13.95 1.82 6.85
C ARG A 76 14.18 1.86 8.36
N SER A 77 13.17 2.28 9.11
CA SER A 77 13.26 2.30 10.58
C SER A 77 13.45 0.89 11.15
N PHE A 78 12.81 -0.12 10.56
CA PHE A 78 13.02 -1.52 10.95
C PHE A 78 14.43 -1.98 10.61
N GLU A 79 14.89 -1.67 9.42
CA GLU A 79 16.24 -2.03 8.97
C GLU A 79 17.32 -1.41 9.87
N GLU A 80 17.25 -0.09 10.11
CA GLU A 80 18.21 0.62 10.95
C GLU A 80 18.20 0.14 12.42
N ALA A 81 17.01 -0.17 12.96
CA ALA A 81 16.88 -0.50 14.37
C ALA A 81 17.06 -1.98 14.69
N LEU A 82 16.73 -2.88 13.78
CA LEU A 82 16.60 -4.31 14.05
C LEU A 82 17.60 -5.17 13.28
N VAL A 83 18.04 -4.75 12.10
CA VAL A 83 19.06 -5.47 11.34
C VAL A 83 20.42 -5.16 11.93
N THR A 84 20.93 -6.14 12.67
CA THR A 84 22.34 -6.17 13.13
C THR A 84 23.09 -7.14 12.24
N GLU A 85 24.40 -7.05 12.14
CA GLU A 85 25.22 -8.00 11.37
C GLU A 85 24.83 -9.45 11.72
N GLY A 86 24.42 -10.22 10.68
CA GLY A 86 24.03 -11.61 10.81
C GLY A 86 22.53 -11.88 11.10
N GLN A 87 21.69 -10.85 11.15
CA GLN A 87 20.25 -11.05 11.20
C GLN A 87 19.64 -10.90 9.79
N GLU A 88 18.98 -11.95 9.35
CA GLU A 88 18.28 -11.97 8.07
C GLU A 88 16.79 -11.73 8.29
N TYR A 89 16.17 -10.94 7.42
CA TYR A 89 14.71 -10.89 7.32
C TYR A 89 14.26 -11.75 6.13
N ASN A 90 13.10 -12.36 6.26
CA ASN A 90 12.50 -13.18 5.21
C ASN A 90 11.24 -12.50 4.68
N VAL A 91 11.18 -12.32 3.36
CA VAL A 91 9.99 -11.79 2.68
C VAL A 91 9.07 -12.95 2.33
N ILE A 92 7.89 -12.99 2.94
CA ILE A 92 6.85 -13.96 2.61
C ILE A 92 5.91 -13.32 1.60
N ALA A 93 6.02 -13.74 0.35
CA ALA A 93 5.12 -13.26 -0.69
C ALA A 93 3.69 -13.78 -0.46
N LEU A 94 2.72 -12.88 -0.48
CA LEU A 94 1.31 -13.25 -0.51
C LEU A 94 0.95 -13.85 -1.88
N PRO A 95 -0.06 -14.73 -1.95
CA PRO A 95 -0.53 -15.28 -3.22
C PRO A 95 -0.84 -14.18 -4.24
N GLU A 96 -0.55 -14.43 -5.49
CA GLU A 96 -0.87 -13.50 -6.57
C GLU A 96 -2.39 -13.43 -6.79
N PRO A 97 -2.91 -12.25 -7.15
CA PRO A 97 -4.31 -12.11 -7.54
C PRO A 97 -4.64 -13.04 -8.72
N ARG A 98 -5.73 -13.79 -8.63
CA ARG A 98 -6.11 -14.79 -9.66
C ARG A 98 -6.93 -14.24 -10.80
N SER A 99 -7.11 -12.93 -10.89
CA SER A 99 -7.93 -12.31 -11.94
C SER A 99 -7.08 -11.52 -12.91
N ASP A 100 -7.52 -11.43 -14.17
CA ASP A 100 -6.93 -10.57 -15.19
C ASP A 100 -7.63 -9.20 -15.24
N SER A 101 -7.97 -8.67 -14.07
CA SER A 101 -8.59 -7.36 -13.91
C SER A 101 -7.55 -6.25 -13.84
N LEU A 102 -7.98 -5.01 -14.07
CA LEU A 102 -7.12 -3.83 -13.92
C LEU A 102 -6.57 -3.73 -12.49
N LEU A 103 -7.41 -4.01 -11.48
CA LEU A 103 -6.99 -4.02 -10.08
C LEU A 103 -5.89 -5.06 -9.83
N ALA A 104 -6.07 -6.28 -10.34
CA ALA A 104 -5.07 -7.34 -10.16
C ALA A 104 -3.73 -6.98 -10.81
N ARG A 105 -3.76 -6.39 -12.01
CA ARG A 105 -2.55 -5.90 -12.69
C ARG A 105 -1.88 -4.78 -11.92
N LEU A 106 -2.66 -3.81 -11.44
CA LEU A 106 -2.14 -2.71 -10.61
C LEU A 106 -1.50 -3.23 -9.32
N GLN A 107 -2.13 -4.17 -8.64
CA GLN A 107 -1.59 -4.82 -7.44
C GLN A 107 -0.29 -5.58 -7.74
N ALA A 108 -0.22 -6.30 -8.86
CA ALA A 108 0.98 -7.01 -9.29
C ALA A 108 2.13 -6.03 -9.60
N ASP A 109 1.85 -4.90 -10.26
CA ASP A 109 2.85 -3.88 -10.56
C ASP A 109 3.36 -3.16 -9.31
N ILE A 110 2.47 -2.83 -8.37
CA ILE A 110 2.87 -2.27 -7.06
C ILE A 110 3.75 -3.27 -6.30
N ARG A 111 3.33 -4.54 -6.26
CA ARG A 111 4.06 -5.60 -5.55
C ARG A 111 5.47 -5.80 -6.10
N ALA A 112 5.62 -5.80 -7.41
CA ALA A 112 6.90 -5.92 -8.09
C ALA A 112 7.62 -4.58 -8.31
N ALA A 113 7.12 -3.48 -7.72
CA ALA A 113 7.64 -2.12 -7.87
C ALA A 113 7.88 -1.69 -9.33
N ARG A 114 7.10 -2.24 -10.28
CA ARG A 114 7.30 -1.99 -11.71
C ARG A 114 6.82 -0.60 -12.12
N GLN A 115 7.56 0.03 -13.02
CA GLN A 115 7.14 1.27 -13.67
C GLN A 115 5.95 1.00 -14.61
N PRO A 116 4.90 1.84 -14.59
CA PRO A 116 3.80 1.76 -15.56
C PRO A 116 4.33 1.86 -16.99
N GLY A 117 3.88 0.98 -17.88
CA GLY A 117 4.30 0.98 -19.28
C GLY A 117 5.61 0.25 -19.58
N ALA A 118 6.31 -0.28 -18.57
CA ALA A 118 7.52 -1.07 -18.75
C ALA A 118 7.24 -2.44 -19.42
N VAL A 119 6.04 -2.97 -19.26
CA VAL A 119 5.55 -4.16 -19.99
C VAL A 119 4.38 -3.70 -20.85
N GLY A 120 4.44 -3.98 -22.13
CA GLY A 120 3.58 -3.47 -23.19
C GLY A 120 2.14 -3.19 -22.74
N THR A 121 1.67 -2.02 -23.10
CA THR A 121 0.33 -1.52 -22.73
C THR A 121 -0.71 -2.54 -23.16
N THR A 122 -1.13 -3.36 -22.24
CA THR A 122 -2.21 -4.31 -22.49
C THR A 122 -3.48 -3.49 -22.70
N ALA A 123 -4.20 -3.78 -23.79
CA ALA A 123 -5.45 -3.09 -24.09
C ALA A 123 -6.39 -3.04 -22.87
N PRO A 124 -7.17 -1.97 -22.71
CA PRO A 124 -8.18 -1.91 -21.65
C PRO A 124 -9.05 -3.16 -21.70
N ILE A 125 -9.26 -3.81 -20.56
CA ILE A 125 -10.17 -4.94 -20.49
C ILE A 125 -11.58 -4.36 -20.66
N ALA A 126 -12.19 -4.65 -21.78
CA ALA A 126 -13.58 -4.22 -22.02
C ALA A 126 -14.48 -4.73 -20.88
N ALA A 127 -15.29 -3.82 -20.32
CA ALA A 127 -16.18 -4.09 -19.20
C ALA A 127 -15.52 -4.40 -17.84
N ASP A 128 -14.23 -4.19 -17.65
CA ASP A 128 -13.61 -4.28 -16.33
C ASP A 128 -14.07 -3.12 -15.43
N ARG A 129 -14.65 -3.47 -14.29
CA ARG A 129 -15.15 -2.53 -13.28
C ARG A 129 -14.39 -2.65 -11.96
N SER A 130 -13.23 -3.31 -11.95
CA SER A 130 -12.45 -3.56 -10.73
C SER A 130 -11.83 -2.29 -10.13
N VAL A 131 -11.61 -1.24 -10.94
CA VAL A 131 -11.20 0.10 -10.50
C VAL A 131 -12.10 1.13 -11.18
N ARG A 132 -12.73 1.98 -10.39
CA ARG A 132 -13.57 3.08 -10.88
C ARG A 132 -13.15 4.39 -10.25
N VAL A 133 -13.19 5.45 -11.03
CA VAL A 133 -12.90 6.80 -10.57
C VAL A 133 -14.10 7.69 -10.94
N HIS A 134 -14.72 8.27 -9.94
CA HIS A 134 -15.83 9.20 -10.10
C HIS A 134 -15.37 10.61 -9.78
N ARG A 135 -15.69 11.56 -10.65
CA ARG A 135 -15.43 12.97 -10.42
C ARG A 135 -16.76 13.67 -10.11
N CYS A 136 -16.92 14.08 -8.87
CA CYS A 136 -18.12 14.74 -8.39
C CYS A 136 -17.87 16.22 -8.09
N HIS A 137 -18.93 17.02 -8.04
CA HIS A 137 -18.86 18.47 -7.82
C HIS A 137 -18.98 18.87 -6.34
N GLY A 138 -19.13 17.92 -5.43
CA GLY A 138 -19.19 18.16 -3.99
C GLY A 138 -19.38 16.91 -3.16
N ALA A 139 -19.09 17.00 -1.85
CA ALA A 139 -19.08 15.87 -0.92
C ALA A 139 -20.41 15.10 -0.90
N ARG A 140 -21.54 15.82 -0.92
CA ARG A 140 -22.87 15.18 -0.97
C ARG A 140 -23.02 14.29 -2.20
N ARG A 141 -22.60 14.76 -3.38
CA ARG A 141 -22.67 13.98 -4.61
C ARG A 141 -21.73 12.79 -4.59
N GLU A 142 -20.56 12.93 -3.96
CA GLU A 142 -19.64 11.82 -3.77
C GLU A 142 -20.26 10.70 -2.94
N VAL A 143 -20.93 11.04 -1.84
CA VAL A 143 -21.61 10.05 -0.98
C VAL A 143 -22.80 9.42 -1.71
N GLU A 144 -23.58 10.17 -2.48
CA GLU A 144 -24.68 9.62 -3.30
C GLU A 144 -24.16 8.61 -4.32
N VAL A 145 -23.07 8.94 -5.04
CA VAL A 145 -22.42 8.04 -6.00
C VAL A 145 -21.86 6.81 -5.30
N LEU A 146 -21.20 6.98 -4.15
CA LEU A 146 -20.69 5.87 -3.35
C LEU A 146 -21.82 4.90 -2.96
N ARG A 147 -22.96 5.44 -2.50
CA ARG A 147 -24.13 4.63 -2.16
C ARG A 147 -24.64 3.83 -3.37
N ASP A 148 -24.76 4.47 -4.53
CA ASP A 148 -25.22 3.81 -5.74
C ASP A 148 -24.25 2.70 -6.19
N GLU A 149 -22.94 2.93 -6.09
CA GLU A 149 -21.90 1.94 -6.37
C GLU A 149 -21.93 0.76 -5.38
N LEU A 150 -22.18 1.01 -4.10
CA LEU A 150 -22.33 -0.03 -3.09
C LEU A 150 -23.58 -0.88 -3.33
N LEU A 151 -24.72 -0.26 -3.67
CA LEU A 151 -25.94 -0.98 -3.99
C LEU A 151 -25.75 -1.87 -5.23
N ASP A 152 -25.08 -1.36 -6.27
CA ASP A 152 -24.74 -2.15 -7.46
C ASP A 152 -23.81 -3.32 -7.09
N ALA A 153 -22.80 -3.08 -6.24
CA ALA A 153 -21.87 -4.12 -5.79
C ALA A 153 -22.57 -5.22 -4.98
N PHE A 154 -23.43 -4.86 -4.02
CA PHE A 154 -24.22 -5.83 -3.24
C PHE A 154 -25.21 -6.61 -4.09
N GLY A 155 -25.73 -6.00 -5.17
CA GLY A 155 -26.63 -6.67 -6.10
C GLY A 155 -25.94 -7.59 -7.11
N SER A 156 -24.70 -7.26 -7.48
CA SER A 156 -23.98 -7.93 -8.58
C SER A 156 -22.91 -8.92 -8.14
N LEU A 157 -22.38 -8.80 -6.90
CA LEU A 157 -21.32 -9.65 -6.37
C LEU A 157 -21.89 -10.66 -5.36
N PRO A 158 -22.03 -11.95 -5.72
CA PRO A 158 -22.58 -12.95 -4.81
C PRO A 158 -21.72 -13.11 -3.55
N GLY A 159 -22.35 -13.05 -2.39
CA GLY A 159 -21.68 -13.26 -1.10
C GLY A 159 -21.00 -12.01 -0.52
N LEU A 160 -21.01 -10.88 -1.22
CA LEU A 160 -20.50 -9.61 -0.66
C LEU A 160 -21.39 -9.16 0.50
N THR A 161 -20.77 -8.87 1.64
CA THR A 161 -21.42 -8.35 2.85
C THR A 161 -20.88 -6.99 3.23
N ALA A 162 -21.57 -6.26 4.11
CA ALA A 162 -21.10 -4.96 4.58
C ALA A 162 -19.74 -5.04 5.32
N SER A 163 -19.42 -6.20 5.91
CA SER A 163 -18.11 -6.42 6.57
C SER A 163 -16.93 -6.53 5.61
N ASP A 164 -17.22 -6.76 4.32
CA ASP A 164 -16.17 -6.84 3.28
C ASP A 164 -15.85 -5.48 2.66
N VAL A 165 -16.58 -4.42 3.07
CA VAL A 165 -16.47 -3.07 2.52
C VAL A 165 -15.73 -2.16 3.51
N LEU A 166 -14.69 -1.49 3.02
CA LEU A 166 -13.99 -0.44 3.75
C LEU A 166 -14.18 0.90 3.04
N ILE A 167 -14.72 1.88 3.77
CA ILE A 167 -14.87 3.26 3.28
C ILE A 167 -13.83 4.13 3.98
N LEU A 168 -13.02 4.83 3.20
CA LEU A 168 -12.03 5.78 3.69
C LEU A 168 -12.44 7.19 3.27
N ALA A 169 -12.56 8.10 4.23
CA ALA A 169 -12.87 9.50 3.99
C ALA A 169 -11.72 10.39 4.52
N PRO A 170 -11.33 11.44 3.79
CA PRO A 170 -10.27 12.35 4.22
C PRO A 170 -10.66 13.18 5.45
N ASP A 171 -11.95 13.43 5.61
CA ASP A 171 -12.51 14.26 6.69
C ASP A 171 -13.90 13.72 7.10
N LEU A 172 -13.96 13.13 8.28
CA LEU A 172 -15.21 12.56 8.80
C LEU A 172 -16.22 13.61 9.24
N ASP A 173 -15.79 14.81 9.59
CA ASP A 173 -16.71 15.89 9.99
C ASP A 173 -17.55 16.37 8.80
N THR A 174 -16.94 16.37 7.62
CA THR A 174 -17.63 16.72 6.36
C THR A 174 -18.47 15.56 5.80
N TYR A 175 -17.93 14.35 5.80
CA TYR A 175 -18.55 13.21 5.12
C TYR A 175 -19.49 12.38 6.01
N GLY A 176 -19.20 12.30 7.33
CA GLY A 176 -19.99 11.52 8.27
C GLY A 176 -21.49 11.88 8.30
N PRO A 177 -21.88 13.17 8.34
CA PRO A 177 -23.29 13.56 8.33
C PRO A 177 -24.02 13.27 7.01
N LEU A 178 -23.29 12.94 5.94
CA LEU A 178 -23.83 12.68 4.60
C LEU A 178 -23.98 11.18 4.28
N ALA A 179 -23.34 10.31 5.08
CA ALA A 179 -23.28 8.86 4.88
C ALA A 179 -24.46 8.06 5.53
#